data_66707ee3c3b16afc3fff610e68985ddf
#
_entry.id   66707ee3c3b16afc3fff610e68985ddf
#
_cell.length_a   1.000
_cell.length_b   1.000
_cell.length_c   1.000
_cell.angle_alpha   90.00
_cell.angle_beta   90.00
_cell.angle_gamma   90.00
#
_symmetry.space_group_name_H-M   'P 1'
#
loop_
_entity.id
_entity.type
_entity.pdbx_description
1 polymer ?
#
loop_
_entity_poly.entity_id
_entity_poly.type
_entity_poly.pdbx_seq_one_letter_code
_entity_poly.pdbx_strand_id
1 'polypeptide(L)'
;EKGAFNGAAKHHKGRFEDADHGTLFLDEIGEIDPATQVKLLRVLETRSFERVGGTETIKVDVRLVAATNRDLPELVKQSLFREDLYYRINTIQIEIPPLRNRREDIPLFIDYFLKKYTALYNQPGLTIHPQAAAKLERYDWPGNIRELQHTIEKAVILAEKNVIRAADLFIRPGKSVSFSDAPNLGEVERKTIEAAITQNDGNLTAAAEQLGVSRQTLYNKLKRFNL
;
A
#
# COMPACT_ATOMS: atom_id res chain seq x y z
N GLU A 1 28.77 16.54 -3.46
CA GLU A 1 30.17 16.84 -3.81
C GLU A 1 30.97 15.54 -3.96
N LYS A 2 32.11 15.63 -4.67
CA LYS A 2 33.02 14.50 -4.83
C LYS A 2 33.56 14.09 -3.46
N GLY A 3 33.40 12.79 -3.09
CA GLY A 3 33.88 12.27 -1.79
C GLY A 3 32.90 12.44 -0.63
N ALA A 4 31.69 12.96 -0.84
CA ALA A 4 30.69 13.20 0.22
C ALA A 4 30.11 11.91 0.81
N PHE A 5 30.23 10.76 0.12
CA PHE A 5 29.85 9.42 0.57
C PHE A 5 30.61 8.34 -0.21
N ASN A 6 30.67 7.12 0.30
CA ASN A 6 31.34 6.00 -0.38
C ASN A 6 30.72 5.76 -1.77
N GLY A 7 31.51 6.05 -2.83
CA GLY A 7 31.10 5.95 -4.24
C GLY A 7 30.85 7.28 -4.96
N ALA A 8 30.96 8.42 -4.29
CA ALA A 8 30.82 9.75 -4.91
C ALA A 8 32.09 10.13 -5.74
N ALA A 9 32.24 9.47 -6.89
CA ALA A 9 33.39 9.71 -7.80
C ALA A 9 33.20 10.97 -8.68
N LYS A 10 31.97 11.48 -8.84
CA LYS A 10 31.64 12.65 -9.68
C LYS A 10 30.61 13.55 -8.96
N HIS A 11 30.57 14.81 -9.38
CA HIS A 11 29.49 15.72 -9.04
C HIS A 11 28.17 15.17 -9.59
N HIS A 12 27.19 14.94 -8.70
CA HIS A 12 25.82 14.67 -9.09
C HIS A 12 24.93 15.83 -8.69
N LYS A 13 24.14 16.34 -9.63
CA LYS A 13 23.06 17.27 -9.34
C LYS A 13 22.01 16.59 -8.47
N GLY A 14 21.48 17.34 -7.50
CA GLY A 14 20.39 16.87 -6.64
C GLY A 14 19.03 17.05 -7.29
N ARG A 15 18.00 16.33 -6.82
CA ARG A 15 16.64 16.40 -7.37
C ARG A 15 16.04 17.80 -7.37
N PHE A 16 16.32 18.62 -6.36
CA PHE A 16 15.85 19.99 -6.31
C PHE A 16 16.55 20.86 -7.37
N GLU A 17 17.82 20.60 -7.64
CA GLU A 17 18.60 21.30 -8.66
C GLU A 17 18.15 20.91 -10.08
N ASP A 18 17.82 19.63 -10.29
CA ASP A 18 17.31 19.15 -11.58
C ASP A 18 15.88 19.66 -11.86
N ALA A 19 15.10 19.95 -10.80
CA ALA A 19 13.74 20.45 -10.90
C ALA A 19 13.65 21.98 -10.88
N ASP A 20 14.78 22.69 -10.91
CA ASP A 20 14.79 24.17 -10.88
C ASP A 20 13.98 24.75 -12.03
N HIS A 21 13.15 25.77 -11.72
CA HIS A 21 12.13 26.34 -12.62
C HIS A 21 11.09 25.33 -13.16
N GLY A 22 10.96 24.16 -12.49
CA GLY A 22 10.05 23.08 -12.86
C GLY A 22 9.18 22.60 -11.71
N THR A 23 8.80 21.33 -11.78
CA THR A 23 7.97 20.67 -10.76
C THR A 23 8.69 19.45 -10.19
N LEU A 24 8.81 19.39 -8.87
CA LEU A 24 9.31 18.24 -8.13
C LEU A 24 8.12 17.45 -7.55
N PHE A 25 8.02 16.18 -7.92
CA PHE A 25 7.04 15.27 -7.35
C PHE A 25 7.70 14.41 -6.26
N LEU A 26 7.14 14.47 -5.05
CA LEU A 26 7.57 13.65 -3.91
C LEU A 26 6.48 12.64 -3.59
N ASP A 27 6.74 11.38 -3.90
CA ASP A 27 5.84 10.28 -3.53
C ASP A 27 6.13 9.81 -2.11
N GLU A 28 5.10 9.29 -1.43
CA GLU A 28 5.18 8.75 -0.08
C GLU A 28 5.79 9.71 0.94
N ILE A 29 5.42 11.02 0.87
CA ILE A 29 5.97 12.05 1.77
C ILE A 29 5.77 11.73 3.26
N GLY A 30 4.75 10.93 3.61
CA GLY A 30 4.50 10.47 4.98
C GLY A 30 5.49 9.45 5.53
N GLU A 31 6.40 8.92 4.69
CA GLU A 31 7.39 7.90 5.06
C GLU A 31 8.81 8.48 5.29
N ILE A 32 9.03 9.77 5.06
CA ILE A 32 10.36 10.38 5.21
C ILE A 32 10.75 10.47 6.69
N ASP A 33 12.02 10.22 6.97
CA ASP A 33 12.58 10.29 8.32
C ASP A 33 12.62 11.73 8.88
N PRO A 34 12.64 11.92 10.21
CA PRO A 34 12.61 13.25 10.83
C PRO A 34 13.74 14.18 10.39
N ALA A 35 14.94 13.66 10.11
CA ALA A 35 16.07 14.47 9.67
C ALA A 35 15.85 15.01 8.25
N THR A 36 15.24 14.21 7.37
CA THR A 36 14.85 14.61 6.01
C THR A 36 13.70 15.62 6.06
N GLN A 37 12.73 15.49 6.98
CA GLN A 37 11.67 16.48 7.15
C GLN A 37 12.23 17.88 7.46
N VAL A 38 13.23 17.98 8.34
CA VAL A 38 13.87 19.26 8.67
C VAL A 38 14.57 19.87 7.45
N LYS A 39 15.29 19.06 6.69
CA LYS A 39 15.97 19.53 5.47
C LYS A 39 14.99 20.00 4.41
N LEU A 40 13.91 19.25 4.20
CA LEU A 40 12.86 19.59 3.26
C LEU A 40 12.18 20.92 3.65
N LEU A 41 11.82 21.09 4.92
CA LEU A 41 11.25 22.35 5.40
C LEU A 41 12.17 23.52 5.11
N ARG A 42 13.46 23.41 5.44
CA ARG A 42 14.44 24.47 5.18
C ARG A 42 14.48 24.86 3.69
N VAL A 43 14.49 23.89 2.79
CA VAL A 43 14.50 24.17 1.34
C VAL A 43 13.21 24.87 0.90
N LEU A 44 12.05 24.46 1.42
CA LEU A 44 10.77 25.06 1.08
C LEU A 44 10.61 26.48 1.62
N GLU A 45 11.25 26.83 2.74
CA GLU A 45 11.23 28.16 3.33
C GLU A 45 12.21 29.11 2.66
N THR A 46 13.46 28.66 2.50
CA THR A 46 14.57 29.51 2.03
C THR A 46 14.73 29.51 0.51
N ARG A 47 14.06 28.58 -0.19
CA ARG A 47 14.24 28.32 -1.64
C ARG A 47 15.71 28.10 -1.99
N SER A 48 16.47 27.48 -1.06
CA SER A 48 17.90 27.25 -1.24
C SER A 48 18.34 26.06 -0.42
N PHE A 49 19.43 25.43 -0.85
CA PHE A 49 20.05 24.32 -0.13
C PHE A 49 21.57 24.29 -0.38
N GLU A 50 22.28 23.49 0.40
CA GLU A 50 23.69 23.18 0.23
C GLU A 50 23.84 21.71 -0.15
N ARG A 51 24.74 21.42 -1.11
CA ARG A 51 25.05 20.03 -1.47
C ARG A 51 25.73 19.32 -0.29
N VAL A 52 25.48 18.02 -0.17
CA VAL A 52 26.15 17.19 0.85
C VAL A 52 27.67 17.28 0.65
N GLY A 53 28.39 17.72 1.69
CA GLY A 53 29.84 17.94 1.65
C GLY A 53 30.28 19.23 0.96
N GLY A 54 29.35 20.11 0.58
CA GLY A 54 29.62 21.44 0.03
C GLY A 54 29.17 22.54 0.98
N THR A 55 29.67 23.77 0.76
CA THR A 55 29.30 24.99 1.51
C THR A 55 28.62 26.02 0.62
N GLU A 56 28.49 25.73 -0.67
CA GLU A 56 27.87 26.64 -1.63
C GLU A 56 26.33 26.58 -1.51
N THR A 57 25.71 27.73 -1.30
CA THR A 57 24.24 27.87 -1.26
C THR A 57 23.69 27.95 -2.67
N ILE A 58 22.85 26.99 -3.05
CA ILE A 58 22.20 26.90 -4.35
C ILE A 58 20.74 27.36 -4.19
N LYS A 59 20.36 28.39 -4.93
CA LYS A 59 18.97 28.86 -5.00
C LYS A 59 18.20 28.05 -6.03
N VAL A 60 16.93 27.76 -5.73
CA VAL A 60 16.02 27.02 -6.62
C VAL A 60 14.60 27.60 -6.54
N ASP A 61 13.92 27.59 -7.65
CA ASP A 61 12.49 27.91 -7.75
C ASP A 61 11.74 26.68 -8.27
N VAL A 62 11.16 25.92 -7.35
CA VAL A 62 10.55 24.61 -7.64
C VAL A 62 9.09 24.61 -7.16
N ARG A 63 8.19 24.20 -8.06
CA ARG A 63 6.84 23.82 -7.69
C ARG A 63 6.85 22.43 -7.06
N LEU A 64 6.38 22.30 -5.83
CA LEU A 64 6.26 21.00 -5.15
C LEU A 64 4.89 20.38 -5.37
N VAL A 65 4.85 19.10 -5.72
CA VAL A 65 3.68 18.24 -5.67
C VAL A 65 4.05 17.04 -4.80
N ALA A 66 3.31 16.81 -3.73
CA ALA A 66 3.56 15.70 -2.80
C ALA A 66 2.37 14.73 -2.81
N ALA A 67 2.64 13.43 -2.65
CA ALA A 67 1.64 12.40 -2.51
C ALA A 67 1.92 11.53 -1.28
N THR A 68 0.88 11.03 -0.65
CA THR A 68 0.97 10.07 0.45
C THR A 68 -0.30 9.26 0.55
N ASN A 69 -0.19 8.03 1.04
CA ASN A 69 -1.30 7.19 1.45
C ASN A 69 -1.55 7.25 2.97
N ARG A 70 -0.74 8.00 3.70
CA ARG A 70 -0.83 8.17 5.15
C ARG A 70 -1.69 9.37 5.53
N ASP A 71 -2.36 9.27 6.68
CA ASP A 71 -3.03 10.40 7.33
C ASP A 71 -1.98 11.29 8.00
N LEU A 72 -1.55 12.37 7.31
CA LEU A 72 -0.54 13.29 7.84
C LEU A 72 -0.99 13.99 9.13
N PRO A 73 -2.22 14.48 9.29
CA PRO A 73 -2.72 14.97 10.57
C PRO A 73 -2.55 13.99 11.73
N GLU A 74 -2.79 12.71 11.51
CA GLU A 74 -2.60 11.69 12.55
C GLU A 74 -1.11 11.47 12.85
N LEU A 75 -0.24 11.47 11.83
CA LEU A 75 1.21 11.41 12.03
C LEU A 75 1.75 12.63 12.81
N VAL A 76 1.18 13.81 12.60
CA VAL A 76 1.53 15.02 13.39
C VAL A 76 1.17 14.83 14.85
N LYS A 77 -0.04 14.35 15.18
CA LYS A 77 -0.45 14.05 16.56
C LYS A 77 0.48 13.04 17.23
N GLN A 78 0.95 12.05 16.48
CA GLN A 78 1.89 11.03 16.95
C GLN A 78 3.35 11.52 16.99
N SER A 79 3.63 12.79 16.65
CA SER A 79 4.99 13.34 16.54
C SER A 79 5.92 12.61 15.55
N LEU A 80 5.33 11.88 14.59
CA LEU A 80 6.04 11.18 13.51
C LEU A 80 6.23 12.07 12.27
N PHE A 81 5.42 13.12 12.16
CA PHE A 81 5.53 14.13 11.11
C PHE A 81 5.51 15.52 11.73
N ARG A 82 6.36 16.43 11.26
CA ARG A 82 6.45 17.78 11.79
C ARG A 82 5.26 18.62 11.39
N GLU A 83 4.69 19.33 12.32
CA GLU A 83 3.54 20.20 12.11
C GLU A 83 3.86 21.38 11.17
N ASP A 84 5.05 21.97 11.32
CA ASP A 84 5.50 23.08 10.47
C ASP A 84 5.65 22.67 9.00
N LEU A 85 6.21 21.49 8.74
CA LEU A 85 6.30 20.93 7.39
C LEU A 85 4.91 20.61 6.83
N TYR A 86 4.02 20.03 7.65
CA TYR A 86 2.64 19.74 7.23
C TYR A 86 1.95 21.02 6.71
N TYR A 87 1.95 22.11 7.47
CA TYR A 87 1.33 23.36 7.03
C TYR A 87 2.02 23.98 5.81
N ARG A 88 3.31 23.77 5.66
CA ARG A 88 4.05 24.29 4.49
C ARG A 88 3.70 23.59 3.18
N ILE A 89 3.43 22.27 3.22
CA ILE A 89 3.09 21.48 2.02
C ILE A 89 1.58 21.41 1.77
N ASN A 90 0.74 21.57 2.79
CA ASN A 90 -0.71 21.40 2.70
C ASN A 90 -1.44 22.70 2.28
N THR A 91 -0.97 23.34 1.21
CA THR A 91 -1.62 24.54 0.65
C THR A 91 -2.87 24.20 -0.14
N ILE A 92 -2.82 23.13 -0.95
CA ILE A 92 -3.95 22.60 -1.71
C ILE A 92 -3.94 21.10 -1.55
N GLN A 93 -5.01 20.54 -0.99
CA GLN A 93 -5.18 19.11 -0.81
C GLN A 93 -6.16 18.57 -1.85
N ILE A 94 -5.75 17.50 -2.52
CA ILE A 94 -6.57 16.75 -3.47
C ILE A 94 -6.67 15.32 -2.96
N GLU A 95 -7.88 14.90 -2.60
CA GLU A 95 -8.13 13.52 -2.21
C GLU A 95 -8.52 12.69 -3.44
N ILE A 96 -7.78 11.61 -3.69
CA ILE A 96 -8.08 10.65 -4.76
C ILE A 96 -8.92 9.51 -4.14
N PRO A 97 -10.21 9.39 -4.49
CA PRO A 97 -11.06 8.36 -3.91
C PRO A 97 -10.59 6.96 -4.34
N PRO A 98 -10.70 5.96 -3.45
CA PRO A 98 -10.39 4.58 -3.79
C PRO A 98 -11.36 4.05 -4.87
N LEU A 99 -10.93 3.02 -5.60
CA LEU A 99 -11.68 2.49 -6.75
C LEU A 99 -13.10 2.01 -6.39
N ARG A 100 -13.30 1.49 -5.17
CA ARG A 100 -14.62 1.11 -4.65
C ARG A 100 -15.63 2.26 -4.56
N ASN A 101 -15.16 3.52 -4.49
CA ASN A 101 -15.99 4.72 -4.43
C ASN A 101 -16.21 5.37 -5.81
N ARG A 102 -15.62 4.80 -6.88
CA ARG A 102 -15.77 5.22 -8.27
C ARG A 102 -15.91 4.01 -9.19
N ARG A 103 -16.90 3.17 -8.88
CA ARG A 103 -17.11 1.89 -9.56
C ARG A 103 -17.45 2.04 -11.04
N GLU A 104 -17.98 3.18 -11.45
CA GLU A 104 -18.23 3.56 -12.84
C GLU A 104 -16.98 3.61 -13.71
N ASP A 105 -15.80 3.81 -13.10
CA ASP A 105 -14.54 3.79 -13.83
C ASP A 105 -14.02 2.36 -14.09
N ILE A 106 -14.50 1.36 -13.36
CA ILE A 106 -13.99 -0.02 -13.46
C ILE A 106 -14.13 -0.58 -14.87
N PRO A 107 -15.27 -0.48 -15.58
CA PRO A 107 -15.39 -0.94 -16.96
C PRO A 107 -14.37 -0.30 -17.90
N LEU A 108 -14.10 0.99 -17.76
CA LEU A 108 -13.11 1.70 -18.58
C LEU A 108 -11.69 1.18 -18.33
N PHE A 109 -11.34 0.91 -17.07
CA PHE A 109 -10.04 0.30 -16.74
C PHE A 109 -9.93 -1.14 -17.25
N ILE A 110 -11.02 -1.92 -17.18
CA ILE A 110 -11.04 -3.28 -17.72
C ILE A 110 -10.73 -3.26 -19.22
N ASP A 111 -11.42 -2.42 -20.00
CA ASP A 111 -11.21 -2.29 -21.44
C ASP A 111 -9.80 -1.81 -21.78
N TYR A 112 -9.30 -0.82 -21.02
CA TYR A 112 -7.96 -0.30 -21.20
C TYR A 112 -6.89 -1.36 -20.95
N PHE A 113 -6.95 -2.06 -19.81
CA PHE A 113 -5.95 -3.07 -19.46
C PHE A 113 -6.06 -4.31 -20.36
N LEU A 114 -7.28 -4.72 -20.73
CA LEU A 114 -7.47 -5.82 -21.66
C LEU A 114 -6.78 -5.52 -23.01
N LYS A 115 -7.04 -4.35 -23.60
CA LYS A 115 -6.39 -3.92 -24.85
C LYS A 115 -4.87 -3.87 -24.71
N LYS A 116 -4.38 -3.29 -23.61
CA LYS A 116 -2.94 -3.19 -23.33
C LYS A 116 -2.27 -4.55 -23.29
N TYR A 117 -2.83 -5.50 -22.52
CA TYR A 117 -2.19 -6.78 -22.29
C TYR A 117 -2.41 -7.80 -23.42
N THR A 118 -3.56 -7.76 -24.11
CA THR A 118 -3.76 -8.57 -25.32
C THR A 118 -2.77 -8.20 -26.44
N ALA A 119 -2.46 -6.91 -26.58
CA ALA A 119 -1.41 -6.46 -27.49
C ALA A 119 -0.02 -6.89 -27.03
N LEU A 120 0.31 -6.73 -25.74
CA LEU A 120 1.62 -7.05 -25.17
C LEU A 120 1.95 -8.55 -25.27
N TYR A 121 0.97 -9.42 -24.98
CA TYR A 121 1.14 -10.88 -24.96
C TYR A 121 0.69 -11.56 -26.25
N ASN A 122 0.42 -10.79 -27.32
CA ASN A 122 0.04 -11.29 -28.64
C ASN A 122 -1.17 -12.26 -28.62
N GLN A 123 -2.21 -11.87 -27.90
CA GLN A 123 -3.47 -12.61 -27.78
C GLN A 123 -4.64 -11.84 -28.43
N PRO A 124 -4.65 -11.64 -29.77
CA PRO A 124 -5.69 -10.87 -30.41
C PRO A 124 -7.04 -11.59 -30.31
N GLY A 125 -8.11 -10.82 -30.07
CA GLY A 125 -9.46 -11.35 -30.00
C GLY A 125 -9.87 -11.93 -28.65
N LEU A 126 -9.00 -11.88 -27.62
CA LEU A 126 -9.36 -12.25 -26.27
C LEU A 126 -10.38 -11.24 -25.71
N THR A 127 -11.48 -11.74 -25.16
CA THR A 127 -12.58 -10.95 -24.60
C THR A 127 -12.86 -11.35 -23.15
N ILE A 128 -13.62 -10.54 -22.43
CA ILE A 128 -14.07 -10.85 -21.08
C ILE A 128 -15.55 -11.26 -21.13
N HIS A 129 -15.87 -12.41 -20.53
CA HIS A 129 -17.25 -12.87 -20.41
C HIS A 129 -18.06 -11.92 -19.49
N PRO A 130 -19.35 -11.61 -19.78
CA PRO A 130 -20.13 -10.68 -18.96
C PRO A 130 -20.18 -11.01 -17.46
N GLN A 131 -20.20 -12.29 -17.10
CA GLN A 131 -20.15 -12.71 -15.68
C GLN A 131 -18.77 -12.39 -15.03
N ALA A 132 -17.69 -12.43 -15.79
CA ALA A 132 -16.37 -12.05 -15.32
C ALA A 132 -16.28 -10.53 -15.12
N ALA A 133 -16.80 -9.74 -16.06
CA ALA A 133 -16.89 -8.30 -15.94
C ALA A 133 -17.71 -7.89 -14.70
N ALA A 134 -18.89 -8.47 -14.52
CA ALA A 134 -19.73 -8.21 -13.34
C ALA A 134 -19.05 -8.59 -12.01
N LYS A 135 -18.21 -9.65 -12.00
CA LYS A 135 -17.42 -10.03 -10.82
C LYS A 135 -16.34 -8.98 -10.52
N LEU A 136 -15.67 -8.44 -11.56
CA LEU A 136 -14.67 -7.37 -11.41
C LEU A 136 -15.31 -6.07 -10.88
N GLU A 137 -16.48 -5.70 -11.37
CA GLU A 137 -17.21 -4.48 -10.97
C GLU A 137 -17.67 -4.53 -9.51
N ARG A 138 -18.05 -5.71 -9.00
CA ARG A 138 -18.55 -5.89 -7.63
C ARG A 138 -17.45 -5.98 -6.58
N TYR A 139 -16.23 -6.24 -6.97
CA TYR A 139 -15.12 -6.39 -6.04
C TYR A 139 -14.66 -5.03 -5.49
N ASP A 140 -14.21 -4.99 -4.25
CA ASP A 140 -13.88 -3.73 -3.55
C ASP A 140 -12.48 -3.17 -3.84
N TRP A 141 -11.65 -3.95 -4.52
CA TRP A 141 -10.30 -3.54 -4.95
C TRP A 141 -9.47 -2.88 -3.85
N PRO A 142 -9.11 -3.59 -2.76
CA PRO A 142 -8.26 -3.02 -1.70
C PRO A 142 -6.92 -2.49 -2.22
N GLY A 143 -6.33 -3.12 -3.24
CA GLY A 143 -5.14 -2.64 -3.95
C GLY A 143 -5.45 -1.67 -5.10
N ASN A 144 -6.70 -1.17 -5.19
CA ASN A 144 -7.14 -0.18 -6.16
C ASN A 144 -6.83 -0.58 -7.63
N ILE A 145 -6.42 0.38 -8.44
CA ILE A 145 -6.13 0.18 -9.87
C ILE A 145 -4.96 -0.79 -10.08
N ARG A 146 -3.97 -0.82 -9.18
CA ARG A 146 -2.84 -1.76 -9.30
C ARG A 146 -3.29 -3.22 -9.18
N GLU A 147 -4.19 -3.51 -8.26
CA GLU A 147 -4.74 -4.86 -8.10
C GLU A 147 -5.60 -5.26 -9.31
N LEU A 148 -6.46 -4.37 -9.78
CA LEU A 148 -7.26 -4.57 -10.99
C LEU A 148 -6.35 -4.84 -12.20
N GLN A 149 -5.33 -4.02 -12.40
CA GLN A 149 -4.34 -4.17 -13.47
C GLN A 149 -3.68 -5.55 -13.45
N HIS A 150 -3.10 -5.96 -12.30
CA HIS A 150 -2.44 -7.26 -12.16
C HIS A 150 -3.43 -8.43 -12.33
N THR A 151 -4.69 -8.26 -11.89
CA THR A 151 -5.72 -9.28 -12.05
C THR A 151 -6.04 -9.52 -13.53
N ILE A 152 -6.19 -8.45 -14.30
CA ILE A 152 -6.46 -8.56 -15.75
C ILE A 152 -5.23 -9.08 -16.49
N GLU A 153 -4.03 -8.58 -16.18
CA GLU A 153 -2.78 -9.06 -16.75
C GLU A 153 -2.62 -10.57 -16.57
N LYS A 154 -2.81 -11.04 -15.32
CA LYS A 154 -2.74 -12.46 -15.00
C LYS A 154 -3.79 -13.27 -15.75
N ALA A 155 -5.03 -12.76 -15.83
CA ALA A 155 -6.10 -13.43 -16.57
C ALA A 155 -5.79 -13.53 -18.08
N VAL A 156 -5.17 -12.52 -18.66
CA VAL A 156 -4.71 -12.56 -20.05
C VAL A 156 -3.60 -13.60 -20.25
N ILE A 157 -2.59 -13.64 -19.39
CA ILE A 157 -1.46 -14.58 -19.48
C ILE A 157 -1.94 -16.04 -19.36
N LEU A 158 -2.91 -16.30 -18.46
CA LEU A 158 -3.41 -17.66 -18.19
C LEU A 158 -4.62 -18.06 -19.04
N ALA A 159 -5.07 -17.21 -19.95
CA ALA A 159 -6.21 -17.50 -20.81
C ALA A 159 -5.87 -18.62 -21.82
N GLU A 160 -6.49 -19.79 -21.65
CA GLU A 160 -6.38 -20.91 -22.60
C GLU A 160 -7.35 -20.79 -23.79
N LYS A 161 -8.34 -19.91 -23.68
CA LYS A 161 -9.42 -19.69 -24.68
C LYS A 161 -9.55 -18.20 -24.95
N ASN A 162 -10.19 -17.86 -26.08
CA ASN A 162 -10.41 -16.46 -26.47
C ASN A 162 -11.41 -15.67 -25.58
N VAL A 163 -11.77 -16.21 -24.41
CA VAL A 163 -12.71 -15.58 -23.47
C VAL A 163 -12.28 -15.81 -22.03
N ILE A 164 -12.01 -14.76 -21.29
CA ILE A 164 -11.74 -14.78 -19.84
C ILE A 164 -13.07 -14.98 -19.09
N ARG A 165 -13.20 -16.05 -18.33
CA ARG A 165 -14.37 -16.39 -17.52
C ARG A 165 -14.17 -15.98 -16.05
N ALA A 166 -15.25 -15.96 -15.27
CA ALA A 166 -15.22 -15.65 -13.86
C ALA A 166 -14.33 -16.61 -13.02
N ALA A 167 -14.12 -17.85 -13.49
CA ALA A 167 -13.22 -18.81 -12.87
C ALA A 167 -11.74 -18.49 -13.12
N ASP A 168 -11.42 -17.80 -14.23
CA ASP A 168 -10.05 -17.44 -14.60
C ASP A 168 -9.55 -16.19 -13.83
N LEU A 169 -10.46 -15.53 -13.12
CA LEU A 169 -10.14 -14.37 -12.28
C LEU A 169 -9.70 -14.81 -10.88
N PHE A 170 -8.43 -14.71 -10.61
CA PHE A 170 -7.83 -14.98 -9.30
C PHE A 170 -8.07 -13.83 -8.32
N ILE A 171 -9.34 -13.52 -8.08
CA ILE A 171 -9.75 -12.54 -7.07
C ILE A 171 -9.87 -13.28 -5.74
N ARG A 172 -9.10 -12.88 -4.76
CA ARG A 172 -9.27 -13.41 -3.40
C ARG A 172 -10.63 -12.96 -2.90
N PRO A 173 -11.48 -13.85 -2.35
CA PRO A 173 -12.71 -13.40 -1.72
C PRO A 173 -12.31 -12.35 -0.66
N GLY A 174 -12.82 -11.13 -0.84
CA GLY A 174 -12.48 -10.01 0.01
C GLY A 174 -12.88 -10.30 1.46
N LYS A 175 -11.94 -10.68 2.29
CA LYS A 175 -11.93 -10.19 3.65
C LYS A 175 -11.42 -8.75 3.52
N SER A 176 -12.31 -7.79 3.66
CA SER A 176 -11.95 -6.45 4.07
C SER A 176 -11.30 -6.59 5.45
N VAL A 177 -10.00 -6.83 5.46
CA VAL A 177 -9.22 -6.64 6.66
C VAL A 177 -9.03 -5.14 6.74
N SER A 178 -10.00 -4.46 7.32
CA SER A 178 -9.73 -3.19 7.95
C SER A 178 -8.64 -3.49 8.99
N PHE A 179 -7.51 -2.83 8.91
CA PHE A 179 -6.45 -2.97 9.92
C PHE A 179 -6.92 -2.58 11.33
N SER A 180 -8.10 -1.93 11.45
CA SER A 180 -8.82 -1.70 12.70
C SER A 180 -9.46 -2.95 13.29
N ASP A 181 -9.71 -4.00 12.49
CA ASP A 181 -10.35 -5.26 12.90
C ASP A 181 -9.38 -6.45 12.85
N ALA A 182 -8.08 -6.23 12.78
CA ALA A 182 -7.12 -7.29 13.02
C ALA A 182 -7.33 -7.77 14.47
N PRO A 183 -7.91 -8.97 14.68
CA PRO A 183 -8.14 -9.45 16.04
C PRO A 183 -6.78 -9.42 16.75
N ASN A 184 -6.75 -8.80 17.92
CA ASN A 184 -5.59 -8.82 18.81
C ASN A 184 -5.10 -10.28 18.90
N LEU A 185 -3.77 -10.48 18.88
CA LEU A 185 -3.17 -11.83 18.94
C LEU A 185 -3.83 -12.70 20.02
N GLY A 186 -4.23 -12.08 21.15
CA GLY A 186 -4.98 -12.73 22.23
C GLY A 186 -6.40 -13.16 21.83
N GLU A 187 -7.09 -12.42 20.96
CA GLU A 187 -8.42 -12.81 20.48
C GLU A 187 -8.37 -13.97 19.47
N VAL A 188 -7.35 -13.97 18.60
CA VAL A 188 -7.10 -15.08 17.67
C VAL A 188 -6.78 -16.33 18.46
N GLU A 189 -5.91 -16.23 19.45
CA GLU A 189 -5.53 -17.32 20.33
C GLU A 189 -6.75 -17.86 21.10
N ARG A 190 -7.57 -16.99 21.66
CA ARG A 190 -8.82 -17.36 22.37
C ARG A 190 -9.77 -18.11 21.44
N LYS A 191 -10.09 -17.58 20.27
CA LYS A 191 -11.01 -18.23 19.30
C LYS A 191 -10.47 -19.59 18.82
N THR A 192 -9.16 -19.70 18.63
CA THR A 192 -8.53 -20.96 18.22
C THR A 192 -8.64 -22.02 19.32
N ILE A 193 -8.47 -21.64 20.59
CA ILE A 193 -8.65 -22.52 21.74
C ILE A 193 -10.12 -22.95 21.90
N GLU A 194 -11.07 -22.02 21.84
CA GLU A 194 -12.51 -22.30 21.88
C GLU A 194 -12.95 -23.29 20.79
N ALA A 195 -12.48 -23.06 19.56
CA ALA A 195 -12.77 -23.94 18.43
C ALA A 195 -12.22 -25.35 18.63
N ALA A 196 -10.98 -25.49 19.11
CA ALA A 196 -10.36 -26.79 19.35
C ALA A 196 -11.08 -27.57 20.47
N ILE A 197 -11.53 -26.89 21.53
CA ILE A 197 -12.30 -27.54 22.62
C ILE A 197 -13.66 -28.00 22.11
N THR A 198 -14.36 -27.17 21.34
CA THR A 198 -15.67 -27.51 20.75
C THR A 198 -15.57 -28.68 19.79
N GLN A 199 -14.52 -28.72 18.94
CA GLN A 199 -14.28 -29.82 17.99
C GLN A 199 -13.94 -31.17 18.68
N ASN A 200 -13.45 -31.12 19.90
CA ASN A 200 -13.09 -32.31 20.68
C ASN A 200 -14.08 -32.57 21.82
N ASP A 201 -15.33 -32.10 21.71
CA ASP A 201 -16.42 -32.33 22.69
C ASP A 201 -16.00 -32.03 24.15
N GLY A 202 -15.16 -31.02 24.37
CA GLY A 202 -14.65 -30.65 25.69
C GLY A 202 -13.46 -31.45 26.19
N ASN A 203 -12.92 -32.38 25.40
CA ASN A 203 -11.75 -33.16 25.79
C ASN A 203 -10.47 -32.34 25.69
N LEU A 204 -10.02 -31.80 26.84
CA LEU A 204 -8.85 -30.91 26.91
C LEU A 204 -7.53 -31.58 26.51
N THR A 205 -7.44 -32.91 26.62
CA THR A 205 -6.23 -33.65 26.23
C THR A 205 -6.13 -33.70 24.70
N ALA A 206 -7.21 -34.07 24.02
CA ALA A 206 -7.28 -34.08 22.55
C ALA A 206 -7.15 -32.68 21.96
N ALA A 207 -7.78 -31.66 22.56
CA ALA A 207 -7.66 -30.27 22.14
C ALA A 207 -6.21 -29.74 22.29
N ALA A 208 -5.49 -30.08 23.35
CA ALA A 208 -4.10 -29.71 23.54
C ALA A 208 -3.19 -30.36 22.49
N GLU A 209 -3.42 -31.62 22.15
CA GLU A 209 -2.70 -32.36 21.12
C GLU A 209 -2.95 -31.75 19.74
N GLN A 210 -4.21 -31.42 19.40
CA GLN A 210 -4.59 -30.73 18.16
C GLN A 210 -3.92 -29.35 18.02
N LEU A 211 -3.76 -28.61 19.13
CA LEU A 211 -3.12 -27.29 19.17
C LEU A 211 -1.59 -27.37 19.27
N GLY A 212 -1.00 -28.53 19.36
CA GLY A 212 0.45 -28.72 19.49
C GLY A 212 1.03 -28.17 20.79
N VAL A 213 0.24 -28.10 21.88
CA VAL A 213 0.66 -27.61 23.19
C VAL A 213 0.46 -28.63 24.29
N SER A 214 1.18 -28.48 25.41
CA SER A 214 0.94 -29.36 26.56
C SER A 214 -0.43 -29.08 27.21
N ARG A 215 -1.06 -30.09 27.81
CA ARG A 215 -2.32 -29.95 28.56
C ARG A 215 -2.22 -28.86 29.63
N GLN A 216 -1.07 -28.73 30.30
CA GLN A 216 -0.83 -27.70 31.31
C GLN A 216 -0.79 -26.30 30.69
N THR A 217 -0.18 -26.14 29.52
CA THR A 217 -0.15 -24.88 28.77
C THR A 217 -1.56 -24.47 28.35
N LEU A 218 -2.38 -25.42 27.87
CA LEU A 218 -3.76 -25.15 27.52
C LEU A 218 -4.56 -24.69 28.75
N TYR A 219 -4.40 -25.35 29.90
CA TYR A 219 -5.08 -25.01 31.15
C TYR A 219 -4.73 -23.59 31.61
N ASN A 220 -3.46 -23.20 31.53
CA ASN A 220 -3.01 -21.84 31.88
C ASN A 220 -3.61 -20.79 30.93
N LYS A 221 -3.76 -21.11 29.65
CA LYS A 221 -4.38 -20.22 28.65
C LYS A 221 -5.88 -20.08 28.89
N LEU A 222 -6.59 -21.17 29.20
CA LEU A 222 -8.02 -21.13 29.55
C LEU A 222 -8.26 -20.22 30.76
N LYS A 223 -7.45 -20.36 31.83
CA LYS A 223 -7.51 -19.50 33.01
C LYS A 223 -7.25 -18.02 32.66
N ARG A 224 -6.31 -17.75 31.75
CA ARG A 224 -5.97 -16.39 31.30
C ARG A 224 -7.11 -15.74 30.51
N PHE A 225 -7.86 -16.52 29.73
CA PHE A 225 -8.94 -16.00 28.88
C PHE A 225 -10.34 -16.15 29.51
N ASN A 226 -10.44 -16.64 30.75
CA ASN A 226 -11.71 -16.93 31.45
C ASN A 226 -12.66 -17.87 30.64
N LEU A 227 -12.11 -18.92 30.07
CA LEU A 227 -12.82 -19.97 29.33
C LEU A 227 -13.04 -21.21 30.18
#